data_6e1f73bd2e53b9db7cce471eb89a0b48
#
_entry.id   6e1f73bd2e53b9db7cce471eb89a0b48
#
_cell.length_a   1.000
_cell.length_b   1.000
_cell.length_c   1.000
_cell.angle_alpha   90.00
_cell.angle_beta   90.00
_cell.angle_gamma   90.00
#
_symmetry.space_group_name_H-M   'P 1'
#
loop_
_entity.id
_entity.type
_entity.pdbx_description
1 polymer ?
#
loop_
_entity_poly.entity_id
_entity_poly.type
_entity_poly.pdbx_seq_one_letter_code
_entity_poly.pdbx_strand_id
1 'polypeptide(L)'
;AANGVKVNIWPVLMPVPTVSFATRYLHTSAGVMVTASHNPGKYNGYKVYGADGCQITTEAAAEILAEIEKLDIFADVKTSDFEAGVTSGNIQYIPDEVYTAFVNEVKNQSVLFGEEVNKDVAIVYSPLNGTGLKPVTRTLKEMGYTNITVVKEQEEPDGNFPTCPYPNPEIKEAMA
;
A
#
# COMPACT_ATOMS: atom_id res chain seq x y z
N ALA A 1 -18.46 -0.82 -4.83
CA ALA A 1 -19.30 -1.80 -5.53
C ALA A 1 -20.78 -1.42 -5.50
N ALA A 2 -21.36 -1.06 -4.34
CA ALA A 2 -22.79 -0.76 -4.20
C ALA A 2 -23.32 0.37 -5.10
N ASN A 3 -22.46 1.25 -5.56
CA ASN A 3 -22.79 2.33 -6.53
C ASN A 3 -22.51 1.92 -8.01
N GLY A 4 -22.36 0.64 -8.32
CA GLY A 4 -22.12 0.16 -9.68
C GLY A 4 -20.66 0.28 -10.16
N VAL A 5 -19.73 0.62 -9.26
CA VAL A 5 -18.30 0.70 -9.59
C VAL A 5 -17.67 -0.68 -9.45
N LYS A 6 -16.89 -1.11 -10.46
CA LYS A 6 -16.04 -2.30 -10.34
C LYS A 6 -14.84 -1.99 -9.46
N VAL A 7 -14.55 -2.87 -8.54
CA VAL A 7 -13.50 -2.69 -7.52
C VAL A 7 -12.43 -3.77 -7.68
N ASN A 8 -11.17 -3.34 -7.80
CA ASN A 8 -10.01 -4.23 -7.68
C ASN A 8 -9.39 -4.01 -6.29
N ILE A 9 -9.24 -5.06 -5.51
CA ILE A 9 -8.74 -4.99 -4.13
C ILE A 9 -7.54 -5.92 -3.94
N TRP A 10 -6.52 -5.44 -3.24
CA TRP A 10 -5.42 -6.29 -2.84
C TRP A 10 -5.90 -7.34 -1.82
N PRO A 11 -5.51 -8.62 -1.97
CA PRO A 11 -5.94 -9.68 -1.05
C PRO A 11 -5.26 -9.60 0.32
N VAL A 12 -4.21 -8.78 0.43
CA VAL A 12 -3.41 -8.57 1.65
C VAL A 12 -3.04 -7.10 1.79
N LEU A 13 -2.57 -6.71 2.97
CA LEU A 13 -2.03 -5.37 3.20
C LEU A 13 -0.82 -5.13 2.30
N MET A 14 -0.82 -3.99 1.61
CA MET A 14 0.21 -3.60 0.67
C MET A 14 0.64 -2.14 0.90
N PRO A 15 1.88 -1.77 0.60
CA PRO A 15 2.32 -0.38 0.74
C PRO A 15 1.70 0.53 -0.32
N VAL A 16 1.58 1.82 0.02
CA VAL A 16 0.96 2.86 -0.83
C VAL A 16 1.43 2.85 -2.29
N PRO A 17 2.73 2.69 -2.62
CA PRO A 17 3.18 2.68 -4.02
C PRO A 17 2.54 1.59 -4.88
N THR A 18 2.09 0.48 -4.28
CA THR A 18 1.42 -0.58 -5.03
C THR A 18 0.03 -0.18 -5.51
N VAL A 19 -0.66 0.73 -4.81
CA VAL A 19 -1.95 1.28 -5.27
C VAL A 19 -1.74 2.18 -6.47
N SER A 20 -0.79 3.10 -6.40
CA SER A 20 -0.40 3.96 -7.53
C SER A 20 -0.03 3.14 -8.77
N PHE A 21 0.80 2.11 -8.59
CA PHE A 21 1.20 1.22 -9.67
C PHE A 21 0.01 0.45 -10.25
N ALA A 22 -0.79 -0.20 -9.40
CA ALA A 22 -1.93 -1.01 -9.84
C ALA A 22 -2.99 -0.16 -10.56
N THR A 23 -3.20 1.09 -10.14
CA THR A 23 -4.13 2.03 -10.81
C THR A 23 -3.75 2.21 -12.28
N ARG A 24 -2.47 2.42 -12.58
CA ARG A 24 -1.97 2.53 -13.96
C ARG A 24 -1.96 1.20 -14.70
N TYR A 25 -1.44 0.16 -14.05
CA TYR A 25 -1.26 -1.16 -14.66
C TYR A 25 -2.59 -1.80 -15.08
N LEU A 26 -3.62 -1.65 -14.26
CA LEU A 26 -4.97 -2.16 -14.52
C LEU A 26 -5.86 -1.17 -15.29
N HIS A 27 -5.35 0.00 -15.66
CA HIS A 27 -6.09 1.05 -16.35
C HIS A 27 -7.40 1.43 -15.63
N THR A 28 -7.36 1.52 -14.31
CA THR A 28 -8.53 1.92 -13.52
C THR A 28 -8.71 3.44 -13.51
N SER A 29 -9.94 3.90 -13.31
CA SER A 29 -10.25 5.34 -13.29
C SER A 29 -9.68 6.05 -12.06
N ALA A 30 -9.53 5.34 -10.96
CA ALA A 30 -8.97 5.87 -9.71
C ALA A 30 -8.40 4.75 -8.83
N GLY A 31 -7.52 5.13 -7.91
CA GLY A 31 -7.03 4.29 -6.83
C GLY A 31 -7.35 4.92 -5.47
N VAL A 32 -7.55 4.08 -4.46
CA VAL A 32 -7.81 4.54 -3.09
C VAL A 32 -6.96 3.75 -2.12
N MET A 33 -6.32 4.45 -1.19
CA MET A 33 -5.63 3.85 -0.05
C MET A 33 -6.17 4.42 1.25
N VAL A 34 -6.68 3.52 2.09
CA VAL A 34 -7.09 3.88 3.45
C VAL A 34 -5.92 3.58 4.39
N THR A 35 -5.30 4.63 4.93
CA THR A 35 -4.13 4.51 5.80
C THR A 35 -3.89 5.78 6.61
N ALA A 36 -3.51 5.63 7.86
CA ALA A 36 -3.00 6.72 8.69
C ALA A 36 -1.46 6.86 8.61
N SER A 37 -0.81 6.17 7.67
CA SER A 37 0.65 6.11 7.54
C SER A 37 1.30 5.57 8.82
N HIS A 38 2.16 6.34 9.46
CA HIS A 38 2.86 6.04 10.72
C HIS A 38 2.19 6.67 11.96
N ASN A 39 0.96 7.17 11.82
CA ASN A 39 0.23 7.72 12.97
C ASN A 39 -0.36 6.60 13.83
N PRO A 40 -0.61 6.86 15.14
CA PRO A 40 -1.30 5.90 16.00
C PRO A 40 -2.62 5.41 15.43
N GLY A 41 -2.99 4.16 15.73
CA GLY A 41 -4.15 3.46 15.15
C GLY A 41 -5.52 4.13 15.35
N LYS A 42 -5.64 5.12 16.25
CA LYS A 42 -6.85 5.95 16.41
C LYS A 42 -7.09 6.93 15.24
N TYR A 43 -6.07 7.19 14.43
CA TYR A 43 -6.18 8.03 13.25
C TYR A 43 -6.43 7.18 12.01
N ASN A 44 -7.07 7.79 11.02
CA ASN A 44 -7.22 7.20 9.71
C ASN A 44 -6.94 8.25 8.63
N GLY A 45 -6.71 7.80 7.41
CA GLY A 45 -6.48 8.66 6.26
C GLY A 45 -7.10 8.07 5.00
N TYR A 46 -7.40 8.91 4.05
CA TYR A 46 -7.99 8.54 2.78
C TYR A 46 -7.20 9.22 1.65
N LYS A 47 -6.44 8.44 0.91
CA LYS A 47 -5.63 8.94 -0.21
C LYS A 47 -6.25 8.49 -1.53
N VAL A 48 -6.44 9.42 -2.43
CA VAL A 48 -7.01 9.17 -3.76
C VAL A 48 -5.95 9.39 -4.83
N TYR A 49 -5.93 8.51 -5.81
CA TYR A 49 -5.04 8.54 -6.97
C TYR A 49 -5.86 8.63 -8.24
N GLY A 50 -5.44 9.47 -9.17
CA GLY A 50 -6.01 9.55 -10.51
C GLY A 50 -5.60 8.35 -11.38
N ALA A 51 -6.16 8.27 -12.57
CA ALA A 51 -5.85 7.20 -13.55
C ALA A 51 -4.37 7.17 -13.97
N ASP A 52 -3.66 8.28 -13.81
CA ASP A 52 -2.21 8.42 -14.02
C ASP A 52 -1.38 7.83 -12.87
N GLY A 53 -2.02 7.40 -11.78
CA GLY A 53 -1.39 6.89 -10.57
C GLY A 53 -0.80 7.97 -9.67
N CYS A 54 -1.00 9.25 -9.97
CA CYS A 54 -0.60 10.34 -9.09
C CYS A 54 -1.67 10.60 -8.02
N GLN A 55 -1.23 10.95 -6.81
CA GLN A 55 -2.17 11.42 -5.81
C GLN A 55 -2.81 12.72 -6.31
N ILE A 56 -4.14 12.85 -6.17
CA ILE A 56 -4.90 14.01 -6.65
C ILE A 56 -4.41 15.30 -6.00
N THR A 57 -4.60 16.41 -6.71
CA THR A 57 -4.27 17.76 -6.21
C THR A 57 -5.19 18.19 -5.08
N THR A 58 -4.79 19.24 -4.37
CA THR A 58 -5.62 19.85 -3.32
C THR A 58 -6.93 20.37 -3.85
N GLU A 59 -6.94 20.93 -5.08
CA GLU A 59 -8.13 21.43 -5.75
C GLU A 59 -9.11 20.30 -6.05
N ALA A 60 -8.63 19.21 -6.67
CA ALA A 60 -9.45 18.03 -6.95
C ALA A 60 -9.97 17.38 -5.66
N ALA A 61 -9.15 17.34 -4.60
CA ALA A 61 -9.58 16.85 -3.30
C ALA A 61 -10.69 17.71 -2.69
N ALA A 62 -10.60 19.04 -2.82
CA ALA A 62 -11.64 19.95 -2.35
C ALA A 62 -12.97 19.78 -3.11
N GLU A 63 -12.92 19.56 -4.44
CA GLU A 63 -14.11 19.25 -5.23
C GLU A 63 -14.79 17.97 -4.78
N ILE A 64 -14.01 16.90 -4.56
CA ILE A 64 -14.53 15.62 -4.06
C ILE A 64 -15.13 15.78 -2.65
N LEU A 65 -14.45 16.50 -1.77
CA LEU A 65 -14.93 16.75 -0.42
C LEU A 65 -16.26 17.52 -0.44
N ALA A 66 -16.39 18.53 -1.29
CA ALA A 66 -17.62 19.29 -1.45
C ALA A 66 -18.81 18.43 -1.91
N GLU A 67 -18.57 17.37 -2.68
CA GLU A 67 -19.62 16.40 -3.03
C GLU A 67 -19.95 15.47 -1.86
N ILE A 68 -18.93 15.03 -1.10
CA ILE A 68 -19.13 14.19 0.09
C ILE A 68 -19.94 14.92 1.17
N GLU A 69 -19.68 16.21 1.39
CA GLU A 69 -20.37 17.03 2.40
C GLU A 69 -21.86 17.25 2.13
N LYS A 70 -22.32 16.98 0.91
CA LYS A 70 -23.75 17.00 0.57
C LYS A 70 -24.52 15.76 1.03
N LEU A 71 -23.80 14.70 1.41
CA LEU A 71 -24.36 13.39 1.75
C LEU A 71 -24.58 13.25 3.26
N ASP A 72 -25.69 12.61 3.62
CA ASP A 72 -25.85 12.10 4.97
C ASP A 72 -25.07 10.79 5.12
N ILE A 73 -24.06 10.79 6.01
CA ILE A 73 -23.14 9.66 6.20
C ILE A 73 -23.81 8.38 6.70
N PHE A 74 -25.05 8.45 7.19
CA PHE A 74 -25.80 7.30 7.64
C PHE A 74 -26.90 6.89 6.66
N ALA A 75 -27.58 7.86 6.02
CA ALA A 75 -28.69 7.60 5.13
C ALA A 75 -28.29 7.35 3.67
N ASP A 76 -27.26 8.02 3.17
CA ASP A 76 -26.89 8.00 1.75
C ASP A 76 -25.81 6.95 1.42
N VAL A 77 -25.15 6.37 2.45
CA VAL A 77 -24.12 5.35 2.22
C VAL A 77 -24.76 4.02 1.79
N LYS A 78 -24.57 3.67 0.52
CA LYS A 78 -25.03 2.38 -0.01
C LYS A 78 -24.03 1.29 0.36
N THR A 79 -24.55 0.18 0.87
CA THR A 79 -23.77 -1.02 1.17
C THR A 79 -24.17 -2.18 0.26
N SER A 80 -23.29 -3.13 0.06
CA SER A 80 -23.55 -4.40 -0.62
C SER A 80 -22.81 -5.51 0.08
N ASP A 81 -23.32 -6.73 -0.06
CA ASP A 81 -22.63 -7.91 0.44
C ASP A 81 -21.29 -8.11 -0.31
N PHE A 82 -20.23 -8.33 0.46
CA PHE A 82 -18.87 -8.45 -0.10
C PHE A 82 -18.72 -9.74 -0.93
N GLU A 83 -19.15 -10.88 -0.39
CA GLU A 83 -19.02 -12.17 -1.06
C GLU A 83 -19.88 -12.25 -2.32
N ALA A 84 -21.07 -11.65 -2.30
CA ALA A 84 -21.88 -11.50 -3.51
C ALA A 84 -21.19 -10.60 -4.54
N GLY A 85 -20.50 -9.56 -4.09
CA GLY A 85 -19.68 -8.70 -4.94
C GLY A 85 -18.54 -9.45 -5.62
N VAL A 86 -17.84 -10.32 -4.87
CA VAL A 86 -16.77 -11.17 -5.41
C VAL A 86 -17.35 -12.20 -6.39
N THR A 87 -18.43 -12.89 -6.02
CA THR A 87 -19.08 -13.91 -6.86
C THR A 87 -19.58 -13.34 -8.18
N SER A 88 -20.11 -12.12 -8.17
CA SER A 88 -20.59 -11.44 -9.39
C SER A 88 -19.47 -10.81 -10.25
N GLY A 89 -18.25 -10.76 -9.73
CA GLY A 89 -17.12 -10.10 -10.39
C GLY A 89 -17.13 -8.56 -10.30
N ASN A 90 -18.03 -7.98 -9.50
CA ASN A 90 -18.01 -6.54 -9.21
C ASN A 90 -16.86 -6.16 -8.26
N ILE A 91 -16.42 -7.12 -7.44
CA ILE A 91 -15.22 -7.01 -6.62
C ILE A 91 -14.27 -8.11 -7.09
N GLN A 92 -13.05 -7.75 -7.45
CA GLN A 92 -12.03 -8.68 -7.92
C GLN A 92 -10.77 -8.51 -7.11
N TYR A 93 -10.14 -9.62 -6.73
CA TYR A 93 -8.82 -9.57 -6.14
C TYR A 93 -7.78 -9.27 -7.22
N ILE A 94 -6.86 -8.35 -6.90
CA ILE A 94 -5.72 -8.04 -7.76
C ILE A 94 -4.82 -9.28 -7.82
N PRO A 95 -4.54 -9.82 -9.03
CA PRO A 95 -3.77 -11.04 -9.16
C PRO A 95 -2.28 -10.81 -8.90
N ASP A 96 -1.55 -11.90 -8.55
CA ASP A 96 -0.13 -11.85 -8.21
C ASP A 96 0.76 -11.35 -9.36
N GLU A 97 0.29 -11.47 -10.60
CA GLU A 97 1.01 -10.93 -11.76
C GLU A 97 1.22 -9.40 -11.68
N VAL A 98 0.24 -8.67 -11.12
CA VAL A 98 0.37 -7.21 -10.91
C VAL A 98 1.43 -6.91 -9.85
N TYR A 99 1.47 -7.71 -8.79
CA TYR A 99 2.50 -7.59 -7.78
C TYR A 99 3.89 -7.92 -8.33
N THR A 100 3.97 -8.96 -9.13
CA THR A 100 5.22 -9.35 -9.82
C THR A 100 5.70 -8.25 -10.78
N ALA A 101 4.78 -7.64 -11.53
CA ALA A 101 5.09 -6.50 -12.38
C ALA A 101 5.60 -5.30 -11.56
N PHE A 102 4.97 -4.99 -10.43
CA PHE A 102 5.44 -3.96 -9.50
C PHE A 102 6.88 -4.23 -9.03
N VAL A 103 7.18 -5.44 -8.56
CA VAL A 103 8.54 -5.82 -8.11
C VAL A 103 9.55 -5.68 -9.26
N ASN A 104 9.19 -6.05 -10.48
CA ASN A 104 10.04 -5.90 -11.64
C ASN A 104 10.33 -4.42 -11.95
N GLU A 105 9.32 -3.55 -11.87
CA GLU A 105 9.55 -2.11 -12.06
C GLU A 105 10.44 -1.52 -10.97
N VAL A 106 10.30 -1.96 -9.72
CA VAL A 106 11.22 -1.54 -8.64
C VAL A 106 12.66 -1.98 -8.96
N LYS A 107 12.87 -3.22 -9.41
CA LYS A 107 14.21 -3.71 -9.80
C LYS A 107 14.79 -2.93 -10.98
N ASN A 108 13.96 -2.53 -11.93
CA ASN A 108 14.37 -1.74 -13.11
C ASN A 108 14.89 -0.33 -12.73
N GLN A 109 14.54 0.17 -11.53
CA GLN A 109 15.07 1.45 -11.01
C GLN A 109 16.48 1.33 -10.43
N SER A 110 17.11 0.16 -10.50
CA SER A 110 18.48 -0.02 -10.01
C SER A 110 19.46 0.88 -10.76
N VAL A 111 20.29 1.61 -10.01
CA VAL A 111 21.28 2.56 -10.53
C VAL A 111 22.70 2.04 -10.46
N LEU A 112 22.90 0.73 -10.51
CA LEU A 112 24.22 0.10 -10.39
C LEU A 112 25.12 0.35 -11.61
N PHE A 113 24.57 0.77 -12.75
CA PHE A 113 25.29 1.10 -13.98
C PHE A 113 26.35 0.09 -14.42
N GLY A 114 26.13 -1.20 -14.13
CA GLY A 114 27.07 -2.30 -14.43
C GLY A 114 28.13 -2.54 -13.36
N GLU A 115 28.15 -1.78 -12.29
CA GLU A 115 29.05 -2.02 -11.15
C GLU A 115 28.70 -3.33 -10.43
N GLU A 116 29.72 -4.12 -10.12
CA GLU A 116 29.57 -5.28 -9.27
C GLU A 116 29.46 -4.86 -7.81
N VAL A 117 28.44 -5.35 -7.13
CA VAL A 117 28.21 -5.09 -5.70
C VAL A 117 28.24 -6.39 -4.90
N ASN A 118 28.74 -6.32 -3.68
CA ASN A 118 28.70 -7.47 -2.76
C ASN A 118 27.26 -7.79 -2.39
N LYS A 119 26.76 -8.93 -2.88
CA LYS A 119 25.40 -9.42 -2.56
C LYS A 119 25.31 -10.18 -1.23
N ASP A 120 26.46 -10.55 -0.65
CA ASP A 120 26.53 -11.29 0.62
C ASP A 120 26.49 -10.36 1.85
N VAL A 121 26.35 -9.06 1.64
CA VAL A 121 26.22 -8.09 2.73
C VAL A 121 25.08 -8.50 3.67
N ALA A 122 25.37 -8.52 4.97
CA ALA A 122 24.34 -8.80 5.98
C ALA A 122 23.37 -7.63 6.09
N ILE A 123 22.10 -7.90 5.88
CA ILE A 123 21.01 -6.92 5.94
C ILE A 123 20.10 -7.27 7.12
N VAL A 124 19.94 -6.34 8.05
CA VAL A 124 18.89 -6.40 9.07
C VAL A 124 17.74 -5.52 8.59
N TYR A 125 16.54 -6.10 8.49
CA TYR A 125 15.36 -5.40 8.00
C TYR A 125 14.22 -5.48 9.02
N SER A 126 13.63 -4.33 9.32
CA SER A 126 12.38 -4.23 10.06
C SER A 126 11.30 -3.59 9.20
N PRO A 127 10.14 -4.22 9.00
CA PRO A 127 8.95 -3.57 8.47
C PRO A 127 8.25 -2.69 9.51
N LEU A 128 8.70 -2.68 10.76
CA LEU A 128 8.15 -1.94 11.89
C LEU A 128 6.63 -2.16 12.05
N ASN A 129 6.21 -3.44 12.05
CA ASN A 129 4.81 -3.86 12.08
C ASN A 129 3.94 -3.25 10.95
N GLY A 130 4.57 -2.83 9.85
CA GLY A 130 3.91 -2.24 8.68
C GLY A 130 3.75 -3.20 7.52
N THR A 131 3.58 -2.67 6.32
CA THR A 131 3.22 -3.42 5.10
C THR A 131 4.41 -3.78 4.21
N GLY A 132 5.64 -3.45 4.64
CA GLY A 132 6.85 -3.58 3.82
C GLY A 132 7.43 -5.00 3.73
N LEU A 133 7.04 -5.93 4.59
CA LEU A 133 7.66 -7.26 4.68
C LEU A 133 7.77 -7.95 3.33
N LYS A 134 6.64 -8.20 2.69
CA LYS A 134 6.61 -8.93 1.40
C LYS A 134 7.34 -8.21 0.28
N PRO A 135 7.05 -6.94 -0.05
CA PRO A 135 7.67 -6.29 -1.20
C PRO A 135 9.16 -6.06 -1.03
N VAL A 136 9.63 -5.68 0.15
CA VAL A 136 11.06 -5.41 0.38
C VAL A 136 11.87 -6.70 0.34
N THR A 137 11.44 -7.72 1.10
CA THR A 137 12.19 -8.99 1.16
C THR A 137 12.17 -9.72 -0.19
N ARG A 138 11.06 -9.68 -0.93
CA ARG A 138 10.98 -10.25 -2.29
C ARG A 138 11.92 -9.52 -3.22
N THR A 139 11.87 -8.19 -3.27
CA THR A 139 12.73 -7.39 -4.15
C THR A 139 14.20 -7.65 -3.86
N LEU A 140 14.62 -7.60 -2.60
CA LEU A 140 16.02 -7.86 -2.21
C LEU A 140 16.47 -9.26 -2.64
N LYS A 141 15.66 -10.29 -2.38
CA LYS A 141 15.97 -11.68 -2.77
C LYS A 141 16.08 -11.83 -4.29
N GLU A 142 15.15 -11.26 -5.05
CA GLU A 142 15.18 -11.30 -6.51
C GLU A 142 16.36 -10.50 -7.12
N MET A 143 16.88 -9.51 -6.40
CA MET A 143 18.11 -8.80 -6.74
C MET A 143 19.38 -9.54 -6.31
N GLY A 144 19.26 -10.69 -5.65
CA GLY A 144 20.37 -11.53 -5.24
C GLY A 144 20.89 -11.29 -3.81
N TYR A 145 20.25 -10.43 -3.03
CA TYR A 145 20.57 -10.24 -1.61
C TYR A 145 19.84 -11.29 -0.79
N THR A 146 20.57 -12.30 -0.31
CA THR A 146 19.97 -13.44 0.41
C THR A 146 20.27 -13.45 1.90
N ASN A 147 21.29 -12.71 2.34
CA ASN A 147 21.70 -12.64 3.74
C ASN A 147 20.85 -11.59 4.49
N ILE A 148 19.55 -11.86 4.64
CA ILE A 148 18.56 -10.95 5.20
C ILE A 148 18.03 -11.54 6.50
N THR A 149 18.18 -10.78 7.58
CA THR A 149 17.55 -11.05 8.88
C THR A 149 16.40 -10.08 9.09
N VAL A 150 15.18 -10.60 9.21
CA VAL A 150 14.02 -9.80 9.57
C VAL A 150 13.90 -9.72 11.09
N VAL A 151 13.64 -8.54 11.62
CA VAL A 151 13.37 -8.34 13.06
C VAL A 151 12.02 -8.96 13.39
N LYS A 152 12.05 -10.08 14.08
CA LYS A 152 10.89 -10.96 14.28
C LYS A 152 9.74 -10.31 15.05
N GLU A 153 10.07 -9.51 16.06
CA GLU A 153 9.10 -8.80 16.90
C GLU A 153 8.32 -7.71 16.13
N GLN A 154 8.83 -7.34 14.95
CA GLN A 154 8.28 -6.28 14.10
C GLN A 154 7.85 -6.78 12.73
N GLU A 155 7.92 -8.10 12.51
CA GLU A 155 7.70 -8.72 11.21
C GLU A 155 6.23 -8.61 10.75
N GLU A 156 5.30 -8.97 11.64
CA GLU A 156 3.89 -9.00 11.31
C GLU A 156 3.24 -7.63 11.46
N PRO A 157 2.30 -7.27 10.56
CA PRO A 157 1.55 -6.02 10.69
C PRO A 157 0.77 -5.95 11.99
N ASP A 158 0.98 -4.89 12.77
CA ASP A 158 0.22 -4.61 14.00
C ASP A 158 0.03 -3.10 14.17
N GLY A 159 -1.21 -2.64 14.09
CA GLY A 159 -1.56 -1.22 14.25
C GLY A 159 -1.38 -0.68 15.67
N ASN A 160 -1.07 -1.53 16.66
CA ASN A 160 -0.75 -1.11 18.02
C ASN A 160 0.75 -0.81 18.20
N PHE A 161 1.61 -1.21 17.24
CA PHE A 161 3.05 -0.98 17.26
C PHE A 161 3.70 -1.34 18.61
N PRO A 162 3.67 -2.60 19.05
CA PRO A 162 4.01 -3.00 20.42
C PRO A 162 5.46 -2.71 20.80
N THR A 163 6.37 -2.64 19.82
CA THR A 163 7.78 -2.35 20.03
C THR A 163 8.14 -0.88 19.81
N CYS A 164 7.25 -0.09 19.22
CA CYS A 164 7.45 1.31 18.91
C CYS A 164 6.13 2.07 18.99
N PRO A 165 5.69 2.51 20.18
CA PRO A 165 4.37 3.14 20.37
C PRO A 165 4.10 4.36 19.52
N TYR A 166 5.17 4.99 19.00
CA TYR A 166 5.10 6.13 18.10
C TYR A 166 6.02 5.90 16.88
N PRO A 167 5.56 5.15 15.85
CA PRO A 167 6.40 4.72 14.73
C PRO A 167 6.69 5.85 13.71
N ASN A 168 6.60 7.10 14.12
CA ASN A 168 6.93 8.25 13.28
C ASN A 168 8.45 8.46 13.24
N PRO A 169 9.10 8.42 12.06
CA PRO A 169 10.55 8.60 11.93
C PRO A 169 11.07 9.98 12.33
N GLU A 170 10.20 10.97 12.53
CA GLU A 170 10.56 12.28 13.10
C GLU A 170 10.80 12.22 14.60
N ILE A 171 10.40 11.14 15.26
CA ILE A 171 10.57 10.93 16.69
C ILE A 171 11.83 10.12 16.91
N LYS A 172 12.78 10.69 17.66
CA LYS A 172 14.10 10.08 17.90
C LYS A 172 13.99 8.65 18.48
N GLU A 173 13.09 8.45 19.41
CA GLU A 173 12.86 7.17 20.10
C GLU A 173 12.34 6.08 19.16
N ALA A 174 11.74 6.47 18.04
CA ALA A 174 11.27 5.52 17.02
C ALA A 174 12.44 4.96 16.17
N MET A 175 13.57 5.66 16.15
CA MET A 175 14.74 5.33 15.34
C MET A 175 15.94 4.84 16.19
N ALA A 176 15.77 4.70 17.50
CA ALA A 176 16.82 4.32 18.43
C ALA A 176 16.98 2.80 18.60
#